data_e614f9ebf6e027922d2db95022cff72b
#
_entry.id   e614f9ebf6e027922d2db95022cff72b
#
_cell.length_a   1.000
_cell.length_b   1.000
_cell.length_c   1.000
_cell.angle_alpha   90.00
_cell.angle_beta   90.00
_cell.angle_gamma   90.00
#
_symmetry.space_group_name_H-M   'P 1'
#
loop_
_entity.id
_entity.type
_entity.pdbx_description
1 polymer ?
#
loop_
_entity_poly.entity_id
_entity_poly.type
_entity_poly.pdbx_seq_one_letter_code
_entity_poly.pdbx_strand_id
1 'polypeptide(L)'
;QLEGGYKAYRNFVLEYLRHVMDTKNFVSVHGLTGTGKTDLLHLLDEKGIDVLDLEGIAKNSGSTFGFITFDKKPPSQKNFETKLFESIFFSKENYIFFESESKRVGSVTVPNEIFEAMTREGHHILLECDIENRVDRLCRDYIYDKDEGNILILKECINKFRKRLGNKVVDDYIDLLESGEYKELVKRYLLEYYDPLYMHSVEKYKYSKIINFNDTQKALEDVIDLYESILEGESEC
;
A
#
# COMPACT_ATOMS: atom_id res chain seq x y z
N GLN A 1 -2.82 -35.95 -0.81
CA GLN A 1 -3.00 -35.51 -2.21
C GLN A 1 -4.42 -34.96 -2.35
N LEU A 2 -4.55 -33.78 -2.94
CA LEU A 2 -5.86 -33.13 -3.11
C LEU A 2 -6.60 -33.80 -4.27
N GLU A 3 -7.84 -34.26 -4.05
CA GLU A 3 -8.70 -34.78 -5.12
C GLU A 3 -9.01 -33.69 -6.13
N GLY A 4 -8.84 -33.97 -7.43
CA GLY A 4 -8.91 -32.97 -8.50
C GLY A 4 -7.65 -32.10 -8.69
N GLY A 5 -6.60 -32.30 -7.88
CA GLY A 5 -5.29 -31.68 -8.00
C GLY A 5 -5.31 -30.16 -7.94
N TYR A 6 -4.36 -29.50 -8.62
CA TYR A 6 -4.22 -28.03 -8.61
C TYR A 6 -5.45 -27.27 -9.13
N LYS A 7 -6.20 -27.85 -10.06
CA LYS A 7 -7.43 -27.23 -10.58
C LYS A 7 -8.50 -27.09 -9.50
N ALA A 8 -8.69 -28.13 -8.69
CA ALA A 8 -9.63 -28.10 -7.57
C ALA A 8 -9.20 -27.08 -6.50
N TYR A 9 -7.92 -27.06 -6.16
CA TYR A 9 -7.36 -26.05 -5.26
C TYR A 9 -7.61 -24.62 -5.77
N ARG A 10 -7.34 -24.37 -7.05
CA ARG A 10 -7.54 -23.06 -7.67
C ARG A 10 -9.00 -22.62 -7.64
N ASN A 11 -9.92 -23.53 -7.92
CA ASN A 11 -11.35 -23.24 -7.84
C ASN A 11 -11.77 -22.90 -6.40
N PHE A 12 -11.27 -23.63 -5.42
CA PHE A 12 -11.51 -23.34 -4.00
C PHE A 12 -11.01 -21.95 -3.60
N VAL A 13 -9.77 -21.58 -3.98
CA VAL A 13 -9.20 -20.25 -3.73
C VAL A 13 -10.11 -19.15 -4.29
N LEU A 14 -10.51 -19.28 -5.56
CA LEU A 14 -11.36 -18.26 -6.20
C LEU A 14 -12.75 -18.20 -5.57
N GLU A 15 -13.33 -19.32 -5.20
CA GLU A 15 -14.63 -19.36 -4.54
C GLU A 15 -14.58 -18.74 -3.15
N TYR A 16 -13.55 -19.06 -2.37
CA TYR A 16 -13.35 -18.43 -1.06
C TYR A 16 -13.22 -16.92 -1.17
N LEU A 17 -12.38 -16.42 -2.09
CA LEU A 17 -12.20 -14.97 -2.27
C LEU A 17 -13.47 -14.26 -2.71
N ARG A 18 -14.40 -14.91 -3.40
CA ARG A 18 -15.71 -14.33 -3.76
C ARG A 18 -16.61 -14.09 -2.55
N HIS A 19 -16.49 -14.91 -1.53
CA HIS A 19 -17.31 -14.87 -0.32
C HIS A 19 -16.57 -14.32 0.90
N VAL A 20 -15.39 -13.71 0.70
CA VAL A 20 -14.54 -13.23 1.80
C VAL A 20 -15.26 -12.21 2.69
N MET A 21 -16.10 -11.37 2.07
CA MET A 21 -16.88 -10.34 2.77
C MET A 21 -17.97 -10.91 3.69
N ASP A 22 -18.33 -12.19 3.51
CA ASP A 22 -19.30 -12.87 4.38
C ASP A 22 -18.64 -13.36 5.68
N THR A 23 -17.31 -13.38 5.73
CA THR A 23 -16.53 -13.96 6.82
C THR A 23 -15.55 -13.02 7.49
N LYS A 24 -15.18 -11.92 6.84
CA LYS A 24 -14.17 -10.97 7.31
C LYS A 24 -14.62 -9.53 7.13
N ASN A 25 -14.28 -8.71 8.10
CA ASN A 25 -14.40 -7.27 8.05
C ASN A 25 -13.03 -6.65 7.73
N PHE A 26 -13.04 -5.46 7.15
CA PHE A 26 -11.82 -4.82 6.68
C PHE A 26 -11.70 -3.40 7.22
N VAL A 27 -10.50 -3.03 7.64
CA VAL A 27 -10.13 -1.66 8.02
C VAL A 27 -9.16 -1.11 6.98
N SER A 28 -9.63 -0.15 6.20
CA SER A 28 -8.85 0.45 5.11
C SER A 28 -7.97 1.58 5.62
N VAL A 29 -6.66 1.46 5.40
CA VAL A 29 -5.67 2.49 5.71
C VAL A 29 -5.40 3.34 4.48
N HIS A 30 -5.82 4.61 4.52
CA HIS A 30 -5.63 5.59 3.47
C HIS A 30 -4.50 6.56 3.81
N GLY A 31 -4.00 7.27 2.82
CA GLY A 31 -2.98 8.30 2.97
C GLY A 31 -2.23 8.52 1.67
N LEU A 32 -1.68 9.72 1.51
CA LEU A 32 -0.87 10.09 0.36
C LEU A 32 0.40 9.24 0.28
N THR A 33 1.12 9.35 -0.83
CA THR A 33 2.39 8.63 -1.04
C THR A 33 3.40 9.00 0.05
N GLY A 34 4.02 8.00 0.66
CA GLY A 34 5.06 8.19 1.69
C GLY A 34 4.52 8.50 3.10
N THR A 35 3.20 8.45 3.36
CA THR A 35 2.63 8.69 4.70
C THR A 35 2.95 7.58 5.70
N GLY A 36 3.40 6.39 5.26
CA GLY A 36 3.77 5.29 6.15
C GLY A 36 2.69 4.22 6.32
N LYS A 37 1.78 4.06 5.35
CA LYS A 37 0.73 3.02 5.39
C LYS A 37 1.31 1.63 5.62
N THR A 38 2.30 1.24 4.84
CA THR A 38 2.96 -0.06 4.92
C THR A 38 3.75 -0.21 6.23
N ASP A 39 4.42 0.86 6.70
CA ASP A 39 5.09 0.85 8.02
C ASP A 39 4.07 0.57 9.13
N LEU A 40 2.89 1.21 9.09
CA LEU A 40 1.83 0.95 10.06
C LEU A 40 1.35 -0.50 10.01
N LEU A 41 1.11 -1.06 8.82
CA LEU A 41 0.68 -2.45 8.71
C LEU A 41 1.71 -3.42 9.31
N HIS A 42 2.99 -3.19 9.07
CA HIS A 42 4.05 -4.01 9.68
C HIS A 42 4.05 -3.91 11.21
N LEU A 43 3.85 -2.71 11.77
CA LEU A 43 3.76 -2.53 13.21
C LEU A 43 2.52 -3.21 13.83
N LEU A 44 1.40 -3.22 13.12
CA LEU A 44 0.19 -3.94 13.54
C LEU A 44 0.40 -5.45 13.51
N ASP A 45 1.05 -5.98 12.46
CA ASP A 45 1.42 -7.39 12.36
C ASP A 45 2.36 -7.83 13.50
N GLU A 46 3.35 -7.01 13.86
CA GLU A 46 4.22 -7.24 15.02
C GLU A 46 3.44 -7.29 16.35
N LYS A 47 2.29 -6.64 16.44
CA LYS A 47 1.37 -6.71 17.59
C LYS A 47 0.42 -7.89 17.52
N GLY A 48 0.46 -8.67 16.43
CA GLY A 48 -0.40 -9.83 16.22
C GLY A 48 -1.79 -9.48 15.70
N ILE A 49 -1.99 -8.26 15.19
CA ILE A 49 -3.20 -7.82 14.51
C ILE A 49 -3.10 -8.25 13.05
N ASP A 50 -4.16 -8.89 12.55
CA ASP A 50 -4.17 -9.41 11.18
C ASP A 50 -4.11 -8.28 10.13
N VAL A 51 -3.16 -8.39 9.21
CA VAL A 51 -2.93 -7.43 8.13
C VAL A 51 -2.89 -8.10 6.77
N LEU A 52 -3.25 -7.36 5.74
CA LEU A 52 -3.14 -7.75 4.35
C LEU A 52 -2.24 -6.73 3.61
N ASP A 53 -0.95 -7.05 3.54
CA ASP A 53 0.06 -6.27 2.82
C ASP A 53 -0.02 -6.56 1.31
N LEU A 54 -0.85 -5.78 0.60
CA LEU A 54 -1.07 -5.95 -0.83
C LEU A 54 0.18 -5.63 -1.65
N GLU A 55 0.92 -4.60 -1.29
CA GLU A 55 2.17 -4.21 -1.95
C GLU A 55 3.25 -5.29 -1.78
N GLY A 56 3.42 -5.81 -0.59
CA GLY A 56 4.36 -6.88 -0.31
C GLY A 56 4.01 -8.19 -1.02
N ILE A 57 2.72 -8.54 -1.09
CA ILE A 57 2.26 -9.72 -1.86
C ILE A 57 2.47 -9.51 -3.37
N ALA A 58 2.20 -8.31 -3.89
CA ALA A 58 2.38 -7.96 -5.30
C ALA A 58 3.85 -7.76 -5.69
N LYS A 59 4.75 -7.57 -4.72
CA LYS A 59 6.14 -7.15 -4.92
C LYS A 59 6.23 -5.85 -5.72
N ASN A 60 5.39 -4.89 -5.35
CA ASN A 60 5.33 -3.58 -5.97
C ASN A 60 4.60 -2.58 -5.04
N SER A 61 5.23 -1.48 -4.71
CA SER A 61 4.63 -0.42 -3.87
C SER A 61 3.72 0.53 -4.66
N GLY A 62 2.86 -0.02 -5.51
CA GLY A 62 1.77 0.68 -6.18
C GLY A 62 2.17 1.77 -7.19
N SER A 63 3.45 2.13 -7.28
CA SER A 63 3.95 3.24 -8.10
C SER A 63 4.76 2.79 -9.33
N THR A 64 5.11 3.74 -10.20
CA THR A 64 6.06 3.50 -11.31
C THR A 64 7.44 3.07 -10.82
N PHE A 65 7.82 3.45 -9.61
CA PHE A 65 9.05 3.07 -8.94
C PHE A 65 8.89 1.84 -8.04
N GLY A 66 7.67 1.38 -7.82
CA GLY A 66 7.31 0.43 -6.80
C GLY A 66 8.02 -0.92 -6.85
N PHE A 67 8.58 -1.30 -8.02
CA PHE A 67 9.38 -2.52 -8.16
C PHE A 67 10.79 -2.38 -7.57
N ILE A 68 11.30 -1.15 -7.39
CA ILE A 68 12.67 -0.88 -6.93
C ILE A 68 12.87 -1.32 -5.47
N THR A 69 11.81 -1.25 -4.67
CA THR A 69 11.85 -1.63 -3.26
C THR A 69 11.86 -3.15 -3.04
N PHE A 70 11.70 -3.93 -4.11
CA PHE A 70 11.62 -5.39 -4.02
C PHE A 70 12.67 -6.08 -4.90
N ASP A 71 13.54 -6.88 -4.30
CA ASP A 71 14.59 -7.66 -4.99
C ASP A 71 14.05 -8.86 -5.78
N LYS A 72 12.76 -9.17 -5.64
CA LYS A 72 12.15 -10.36 -6.24
C LYS A 72 11.25 -9.98 -7.41
N LYS A 73 11.25 -10.86 -8.44
CA LYS A 73 10.32 -10.74 -9.56
C LYS A 73 8.87 -10.69 -9.07
N PRO A 74 8.02 -9.85 -9.72
CA PRO A 74 6.60 -9.81 -9.41
C PRO A 74 5.96 -11.20 -9.56
N PRO A 75 4.98 -11.54 -8.72
CA PRO A 75 4.29 -12.81 -8.82
C PRO A 75 3.42 -12.88 -10.08
N SER A 76 3.08 -14.11 -10.50
CA SER A 76 1.98 -14.29 -11.43
C SER A 76 0.65 -13.96 -10.76
N GLN A 77 -0.39 -13.64 -11.54
CA GLN A 77 -1.74 -13.40 -11.00
C GLN A 77 -2.22 -14.54 -10.11
N LYS A 78 -1.97 -15.79 -10.52
CA LYS A 78 -2.34 -16.98 -9.74
C LYS A 78 -1.65 -17.05 -8.39
N ASN A 79 -0.35 -16.74 -8.35
CA ASN A 79 0.40 -16.73 -7.09
C ASN A 79 -0.02 -15.59 -6.18
N PHE A 80 -0.34 -14.43 -6.75
CA PHE A 80 -0.87 -13.29 -6.00
C PHE A 80 -2.19 -13.67 -5.32
N GLU A 81 -3.17 -14.20 -6.06
CA GLU A 81 -4.46 -14.61 -5.51
C GLU A 81 -4.36 -15.76 -4.50
N THR A 82 -3.42 -16.70 -4.69
CA THR A 82 -3.14 -17.75 -3.71
C THR A 82 -2.64 -17.14 -2.39
N LYS A 83 -1.73 -16.18 -2.45
CA LYS A 83 -1.21 -15.52 -1.26
C LYS A 83 -2.25 -14.64 -0.56
N LEU A 84 -3.08 -13.94 -1.32
CA LEU A 84 -4.24 -13.24 -0.77
C LEU A 84 -5.14 -14.19 0.01
N PHE A 85 -5.49 -15.31 -0.63
CA PHE A 85 -6.28 -16.36 0.02
C PHE A 85 -5.62 -16.86 1.30
N GLU A 86 -4.33 -17.21 1.26
CA GLU A 86 -3.60 -17.70 2.44
C GLU A 86 -3.60 -16.67 3.57
N SER A 87 -3.31 -15.40 3.28
CA SER A 87 -3.30 -14.34 4.30
C SER A 87 -4.67 -14.18 4.98
N ILE A 88 -5.76 -14.23 4.19
CA ILE A 88 -7.11 -14.05 4.73
C ILE A 88 -7.62 -15.32 5.40
N PHE A 89 -7.39 -16.49 4.79
CA PHE A 89 -7.89 -17.78 5.30
C PHE A 89 -7.28 -18.17 6.65
N PHE A 90 -6.01 -17.84 6.84
CA PHE A 90 -5.30 -18.12 8.09
C PHE A 90 -5.32 -16.97 9.10
N SER A 91 -5.97 -15.84 8.77
CA SER A 91 -6.18 -14.76 9.73
C SER A 91 -7.03 -15.24 10.91
N LYS A 92 -6.66 -14.80 12.11
CA LYS A 92 -7.29 -15.25 13.37
C LYS A 92 -8.49 -14.40 13.72
N GLU A 93 -8.40 -13.10 13.44
CA GLU A 93 -9.39 -12.11 13.81
C GLU A 93 -10.44 -11.92 12.70
N ASN A 94 -11.59 -11.35 13.09
CA ASN A 94 -12.65 -11.00 12.14
C ASN A 94 -12.32 -9.74 11.33
N TYR A 95 -11.43 -8.90 11.85
CA TYR A 95 -10.99 -7.66 11.18
C TYR A 95 -9.59 -7.82 10.63
N ILE A 96 -9.39 -7.35 9.40
CA ILE A 96 -8.10 -7.34 8.72
C ILE A 96 -7.80 -5.91 8.29
N PHE A 97 -6.65 -5.40 8.71
CA PHE A 97 -6.14 -4.11 8.23
C PHE A 97 -5.46 -4.27 6.88
N PHE A 98 -5.66 -3.31 6.00
CA PHE A 98 -4.97 -3.31 4.71
C PHE A 98 -4.80 -1.88 4.18
N GLU A 99 -3.81 -1.68 3.33
CA GLU A 99 -3.59 -0.42 2.66
C GLU A 99 -4.56 -0.22 1.50
N SER A 100 -5.11 1.01 1.40
CA SER A 100 -5.98 1.38 0.28
C SER A 100 -5.14 1.55 -0.98
N GLU A 101 -5.26 0.57 -1.87
CA GLU A 101 -4.54 0.51 -3.13
C GLU A 101 -5.47 0.60 -4.35
N SER A 102 -4.89 0.87 -5.51
CA SER A 102 -5.61 0.79 -6.78
C SER A 102 -5.93 -0.66 -7.12
N LYS A 103 -6.97 -0.88 -7.95
CA LYS A 103 -7.33 -2.22 -8.41
C LYS A 103 -6.17 -2.97 -9.08
N ARG A 104 -5.19 -2.24 -9.61
CA ARG A 104 -3.98 -2.82 -10.20
C ARG A 104 -2.76 -2.38 -9.41
N VAL A 105 -2.06 -3.36 -8.82
CA VAL A 105 -0.81 -3.18 -8.09
C VAL A 105 0.33 -3.78 -8.93
N GLY A 106 1.15 -2.94 -9.52
CA GLY A 106 2.20 -3.38 -10.44
C GLY A 106 1.67 -4.20 -11.61
N SER A 107 2.05 -5.49 -11.68
CA SER A 107 1.67 -6.41 -12.75
C SER A 107 0.41 -7.25 -12.44
N VAL A 108 -0.12 -7.17 -11.22
CA VAL A 108 -1.26 -7.98 -10.77
C VAL A 108 -2.51 -7.14 -10.56
N THR A 109 -3.66 -7.80 -10.54
CA THR A 109 -4.97 -7.17 -10.33
C THR A 109 -5.60 -7.75 -9.07
N VAL A 110 -6.03 -6.88 -8.16
CA VAL A 110 -6.78 -7.24 -6.96
C VAL A 110 -8.14 -7.81 -7.39
N PRO A 111 -8.56 -8.98 -6.87
CA PRO A 111 -9.89 -9.52 -7.13
C PRO A 111 -10.99 -8.51 -6.83
N ASN A 112 -12.10 -8.55 -7.59
CA ASN A 112 -13.18 -7.56 -7.45
C ASN A 112 -13.70 -7.51 -6.02
N GLU A 113 -13.91 -8.63 -5.41
CA GLU A 113 -14.47 -8.78 -4.07
C GLU A 113 -13.59 -8.13 -3.00
N ILE A 114 -12.27 -8.33 -3.11
CA ILE A 114 -11.30 -7.65 -2.23
C ILE A 114 -11.30 -6.14 -2.51
N PHE A 115 -11.32 -5.75 -3.79
CA PHE A 115 -11.37 -4.34 -4.16
C PHE A 115 -12.66 -3.65 -3.70
N GLU A 116 -13.80 -4.35 -3.73
CA GLU A 116 -15.07 -3.86 -3.16
C GLU A 116 -14.97 -3.70 -1.65
N ALA A 117 -14.32 -4.63 -0.94
CA ALA A 117 -14.03 -4.49 0.49
C ALA A 117 -13.21 -3.23 0.79
N MET A 118 -12.21 -2.93 -0.03
CA MET A 118 -11.37 -1.73 0.09
C MET A 118 -12.14 -0.42 -0.09
N THR A 119 -13.21 -0.42 -0.86
CA THR A 119 -13.96 0.78 -1.27
C THR A 119 -15.34 0.87 -0.62
N ARG A 120 -15.79 -0.19 0.07
CA ARG A 120 -17.11 -0.27 0.71
C ARG A 120 -17.20 0.67 1.91
N GLU A 121 -18.42 1.06 2.26
CA GLU A 121 -18.70 1.69 3.54
C GLU A 121 -18.28 0.75 4.68
N GLY A 122 -17.34 1.21 5.52
CA GLY A 122 -16.71 0.44 6.58
C GLY A 122 -15.79 1.35 7.40
N HIS A 123 -14.85 0.74 8.09
CA HIS A 123 -13.86 1.50 8.84
C HIS A 123 -12.73 1.95 7.92
N HIS A 124 -12.67 3.26 7.66
CA HIS A 124 -11.60 3.90 6.93
C HIS A 124 -10.80 4.78 7.87
N ILE A 125 -9.49 4.66 7.88
CA ILE A 125 -8.59 5.55 8.60
C ILE A 125 -7.71 6.29 7.62
N LEU A 126 -7.42 7.56 7.91
CA LEU A 126 -6.53 8.40 7.13
C LEU A 126 -5.24 8.65 7.90
N LEU A 127 -4.11 8.30 7.29
CA LEU A 127 -2.81 8.72 7.79
C LEU A 127 -2.43 10.07 7.17
N GLU A 128 -2.13 11.02 8.02
CA GLU A 128 -1.51 12.29 7.66
C GLU A 128 -0.06 12.31 8.13
N CYS A 129 0.81 12.89 7.33
CA CYS A 129 2.23 13.00 7.63
C CYS A 129 2.80 14.23 6.95
N ASP A 130 3.67 14.95 7.65
CA ASP A 130 4.34 16.14 7.13
C ASP A 130 5.18 15.80 5.91
N ILE A 131 5.30 16.76 5.01
CA ILE A 131 6.00 16.56 3.73
C ILE A 131 7.46 16.17 3.95
N GLU A 132 8.13 16.71 4.95
CA GLU A 132 9.52 16.40 5.30
C GLU A 132 9.70 14.94 5.71
N ASN A 133 8.82 14.41 6.54
CA ASN A 133 8.85 13.01 6.97
C ASN A 133 8.51 12.05 5.83
N ARG A 134 7.60 12.44 4.94
CA ARG A 134 7.28 11.69 3.72
C ARG A 134 8.47 11.63 2.77
N VAL A 135 9.17 12.75 2.59
CA VAL A 135 10.39 12.85 1.77
C VAL A 135 11.48 11.97 2.34
N ASP A 136 11.72 12.04 3.65
CA ASP A 136 12.78 11.26 4.31
C ASP A 136 12.51 9.76 4.19
N ARG A 137 11.26 9.32 4.35
CA ARG A 137 10.85 7.93 4.16
C ARG A 137 11.12 7.46 2.74
N LEU A 138 10.67 8.21 1.75
CA LEU A 138 10.86 7.83 0.34
C LEU A 138 12.34 7.85 -0.07
N CYS A 139 13.14 8.79 0.42
CA CYS A 139 14.58 8.79 0.18
C CYS A 139 15.24 7.54 0.79
N ARG A 140 14.87 7.15 2.01
CA ARG A 140 15.35 5.91 2.64
C ARG A 140 14.97 4.69 1.79
N ASP A 141 13.70 4.56 1.41
CA ASP A 141 13.18 3.36 0.77
C ASP A 141 13.68 3.18 -0.67
N TYR A 142 13.91 4.27 -1.40
CA TYR A 142 14.23 4.22 -2.83
C TYR A 142 15.67 4.60 -3.19
N ILE A 143 16.40 5.29 -2.31
CA ILE A 143 17.68 5.90 -2.68
C ILE A 143 18.82 5.49 -1.76
N TYR A 144 18.74 5.77 -0.44
CA TYR A 144 19.89 5.73 0.45
C TYR A 144 20.46 4.33 0.70
N ASP A 145 19.61 3.32 0.77
CA ASP A 145 20.03 1.93 1.04
C ASP A 145 20.25 1.13 -0.25
N LYS A 146 20.41 1.81 -1.39
CA LYS A 146 20.56 1.19 -2.70
C LYS A 146 21.95 1.45 -3.29
N ASP A 147 22.37 0.56 -4.17
CA ASP A 147 23.64 0.69 -4.88
C ASP A 147 23.58 1.73 -6.03
N GLU A 148 24.74 2.02 -6.64
CA GLU A 148 24.83 2.98 -7.75
C GLU A 148 23.97 2.59 -8.97
N GLY A 149 23.70 1.29 -9.16
CA GLY A 149 22.82 0.81 -10.24
C GLY A 149 21.39 1.33 -10.09
N ASN A 150 20.94 1.62 -8.87
CA ASN A 150 19.62 2.14 -8.60
C ASN A 150 19.40 3.56 -9.18
N ILE A 151 20.44 4.40 -9.20
CA ILE A 151 20.35 5.76 -9.78
C ILE A 151 20.02 5.71 -11.27
N LEU A 152 20.60 4.75 -12.01
CA LEU A 152 20.29 4.55 -13.43
C LEU A 152 18.82 4.11 -13.62
N ILE A 153 18.35 3.19 -12.79
CA ILE A 153 16.95 2.73 -12.82
C ILE A 153 15.98 3.89 -12.49
N LEU A 154 16.30 4.68 -11.47
CA LEU A 154 15.50 5.88 -11.12
C LEU A 154 15.46 6.87 -12.29
N LYS A 155 16.58 7.13 -12.94
CA LYS A 155 16.64 8.00 -14.12
C LYS A 155 15.77 7.48 -15.27
N GLU A 156 15.79 6.18 -15.53
CA GLU A 156 14.92 5.57 -16.54
C GLU A 156 13.42 5.72 -16.17
N CYS A 157 13.08 5.53 -14.90
CA CYS A 157 11.72 5.71 -14.41
C CYS A 157 11.26 7.17 -14.55
N ILE A 158 12.09 8.14 -14.15
CA ILE A 158 11.82 9.57 -14.29
C ILE A 158 11.58 9.92 -15.76
N ASN A 159 12.36 9.40 -16.69
CA ASN A 159 12.20 9.63 -18.12
C ASN A 159 10.81 9.19 -18.67
N LYS A 160 10.16 8.19 -18.06
CA LYS A 160 8.81 7.75 -18.48
C LYS A 160 7.74 8.84 -18.28
N PHE A 161 8.01 9.84 -17.45
CA PHE A 161 7.08 10.93 -17.15
C PHE A 161 7.12 12.08 -18.16
N ARG A 162 8.05 12.09 -19.15
CA ARG A 162 8.15 13.17 -20.15
C ARG A 162 6.84 13.49 -20.86
N LYS A 163 6.01 12.46 -21.13
CA LYS A 163 4.69 12.68 -21.77
C LYS A 163 3.67 13.37 -20.86
N ARG A 164 3.85 13.27 -19.55
CA ARG A 164 2.89 13.82 -18.56
C ARG A 164 3.34 15.16 -18.00
N LEU A 165 4.62 15.29 -17.67
CA LEU A 165 5.19 16.46 -17.01
C LEU A 165 5.89 17.43 -17.99
N GLY A 166 6.17 16.98 -19.21
CA GLY A 166 6.95 17.71 -20.18
C GLY A 166 8.47 17.57 -20.00
N ASN A 167 9.21 17.90 -21.04
CA ASN A 167 10.66 17.65 -21.06
C ASN A 167 11.39 18.50 -20.00
N LYS A 168 11.06 19.79 -19.86
CA LYS A 168 11.75 20.70 -18.96
C LYS A 168 11.69 20.21 -17.50
N VAL A 169 10.51 19.84 -17.01
CA VAL A 169 10.34 19.36 -15.62
C VAL A 169 11.11 18.06 -15.39
N VAL A 170 11.09 17.15 -16.38
CA VAL A 170 11.82 15.87 -16.28
C VAL A 170 13.32 16.10 -16.35
N ASP A 171 13.81 17.04 -17.15
CA ASP A 171 15.24 17.39 -17.20
C ASP A 171 15.68 17.97 -15.84
N ASP A 172 14.90 18.92 -15.25
CA ASP A 172 15.16 19.45 -13.91
C ASP A 172 15.20 18.33 -12.83
N TYR A 173 14.32 17.32 -12.92
CA TYR A 173 14.34 16.18 -12.00
C TYR A 173 15.58 15.28 -12.18
N ILE A 174 16.03 15.11 -13.40
CA ILE A 174 17.26 14.36 -13.71
C ILE A 174 18.48 15.10 -13.17
N ASP A 175 18.54 16.41 -13.33
CA ASP A 175 19.62 17.25 -12.81
C ASP A 175 19.69 17.17 -11.27
N LEU A 176 18.55 17.21 -10.57
CA LEU A 176 18.48 17.01 -9.11
C LEU A 176 18.95 15.60 -8.70
N LEU A 177 18.58 14.56 -9.47
CA LEU A 177 19.02 13.20 -9.22
C LEU A 177 20.54 13.07 -9.38
N GLU A 178 21.11 13.64 -10.45
CA GLU A 178 22.54 13.56 -10.77
C GLU A 178 23.41 14.43 -9.85
N SER A 179 22.87 15.55 -9.33
CA SER A 179 23.55 16.38 -8.33
C SER A 179 23.46 15.84 -6.89
N GLY A 180 22.67 14.77 -6.66
CA GLY A 180 22.47 14.21 -5.32
C GLY A 180 21.47 14.99 -4.45
N GLU A 181 20.73 15.93 -5.03
CA GLU A 181 19.69 16.69 -4.33
C GLU A 181 18.37 15.91 -4.17
N TYR A 182 18.49 14.71 -3.61
CA TYR A 182 17.41 13.73 -3.56
C TYR A 182 16.17 14.19 -2.81
N LYS A 183 16.35 14.90 -1.70
CA LYS A 183 15.20 15.40 -0.92
C LYS A 183 14.38 16.43 -1.69
N GLU A 184 15.05 17.31 -2.41
CA GLU A 184 14.36 18.30 -3.27
C GLU A 184 13.65 17.61 -4.43
N LEU A 185 14.30 16.66 -5.08
CA LEU A 185 13.69 15.84 -6.14
C LEU A 185 12.41 15.17 -5.65
N VAL A 186 12.48 14.45 -4.53
CA VAL A 186 11.33 13.71 -3.98
C VAL A 186 10.23 14.66 -3.55
N LYS A 187 10.58 15.80 -2.90
CA LYS A 187 9.60 16.80 -2.48
C LYS A 187 8.84 17.38 -3.67
N ARG A 188 9.55 17.80 -4.71
CA ARG A 188 8.93 18.32 -5.93
C ARG A 188 8.06 17.26 -6.60
N TYR A 189 8.53 16.01 -6.68
CA TYR A 189 7.79 14.93 -7.28
C TYR A 189 6.48 14.60 -6.54
N LEU A 190 6.49 14.68 -5.20
CA LEU A 190 5.28 14.54 -4.39
C LEU A 190 4.30 15.70 -4.68
N LEU A 191 4.74 16.94 -4.56
CA LEU A 191 3.87 18.10 -4.64
C LEU A 191 3.39 18.43 -6.07
N GLU A 192 4.24 18.20 -7.08
CA GLU A 192 3.93 18.55 -8.47
C GLU A 192 3.21 17.43 -9.23
N TYR A 193 3.33 16.17 -8.75
CA TYR A 193 2.76 15.03 -9.47
C TYR A 193 1.87 14.13 -8.62
N TYR A 194 2.39 13.54 -7.53
CA TYR A 194 1.65 12.51 -6.80
C TYR A 194 0.45 13.07 -6.02
N ASP A 195 0.66 14.10 -5.22
CA ASP A 195 -0.40 14.64 -4.37
C ASP A 195 -1.61 15.13 -5.19
N PRO A 196 -1.44 15.91 -6.28
CA PRO A 196 -2.56 16.28 -7.14
C PRO A 196 -3.29 15.07 -7.75
N LEU A 197 -2.57 13.97 -8.03
CA LEU A 197 -3.16 12.77 -8.61
C LEU A 197 -4.01 11.99 -7.61
N TYR A 198 -3.58 11.92 -6.35
CA TYR A 198 -4.21 11.08 -5.33
C TYR A 198 -5.16 11.83 -4.38
N MET A 199 -5.09 13.17 -4.30
CA MET A 199 -5.95 13.97 -3.43
C MET A 199 -7.43 13.63 -3.60
N HIS A 200 -7.88 13.51 -4.83
CA HIS A 200 -9.26 13.13 -5.16
C HIS A 200 -9.70 11.77 -4.59
N SER A 201 -8.75 10.84 -4.45
CA SER A 201 -9.03 9.52 -3.88
C SER A 201 -9.17 9.59 -2.37
N VAL A 202 -8.37 10.41 -1.72
CA VAL A 202 -8.39 10.63 -0.27
C VAL A 202 -9.68 11.34 0.15
N GLU A 203 -10.14 12.33 -0.62
CA GLU A 203 -11.35 13.11 -0.31
C GLU A 203 -12.66 12.33 -0.47
N LYS A 204 -12.62 11.15 -1.04
CA LYS A 204 -13.81 10.33 -1.35
C LYS A 204 -14.47 9.69 -0.13
N TYR A 205 -13.69 9.41 0.92
CA TYR A 205 -14.10 8.56 2.03
C TYR A 205 -14.46 9.38 3.26
N LYS A 206 -15.41 8.85 4.04
CA LYS A 206 -15.66 9.33 5.39
C LYS A 206 -14.76 8.52 6.34
N TYR A 207 -13.82 9.18 6.97
CA TYR A 207 -12.87 8.55 7.86
C TYR A 207 -13.42 8.40 9.27
N SER A 208 -13.26 7.21 9.85
CA SER A 208 -13.56 6.93 11.25
C SER A 208 -12.56 7.65 12.17
N LYS A 209 -11.29 7.73 11.74
CA LYS A 209 -10.23 8.44 12.45
C LYS A 209 -9.20 9.00 11.47
N ILE A 210 -8.68 10.19 11.78
CA ILE A 210 -7.50 10.77 11.12
C ILE A 210 -6.34 10.68 12.11
N ILE A 211 -5.22 10.12 11.66
CA ILE A 211 -4.09 9.77 12.51
C ILE A 211 -2.84 10.44 11.97
N ASN A 212 -2.15 11.20 12.83
CA ASN A 212 -0.88 11.83 12.50
C ASN A 212 0.27 10.81 12.64
N PHE A 213 0.92 10.48 11.52
CA PHE A 213 2.01 9.50 11.44
C PHE A 213 3.42 10.14 11.51
N ASN A 214 3.53 11.35 12.03
CA ASN A 214 4.85 11.95 12.34
C ASN A 214 5.48 11.31 13.59
N ASP A 215 4.65 10.87 14.52
CA ASP A 215 5.04 10.06 15.68
C ASP A 215 4.46 8.65 15.51
N THR A 216 5.33 7.75 15.12
CA THR A 216 4.95 6.36 14.79
C THR A 216 4.39 5.60 15.99
N GLN A 217 4.97 5.82 17.19
CA GLN A 217 4.53 5.13 18.39
C GLN A 217 3.12 5.58 18.82
N LYS A 218 2.90 6.88 18.83
CA LYS A 218 1.59 7.45 19.12
C LYS A 218 0.55 7.05 18.09
N ALA A 219 0.91 7.05 16.81
CA ALA A 219 0.02 6.63 15.73
C ALA A 219 -0.41 5.17 15.90
N LEU A 220 0.53 4.28 16.26
CA LEU A 220 0.22 2.88 16.53
C LEU A 220 -0.75 2.74 17.71
N GLU A 221 -0.54 3.46 18.83
CA GLU A 221 -1.44 3.49 19.96
C GLU A 221 -2.84 3.96 19.55
N ASP A 222 -2.92 5.05 18.81
CA ASP A 222 -4.19 5.60 18.29
C ASP A 222 -4.97 4.62 17.41
N VAL A 223 -4.27 3.77 16.63
CA VAL A 223 -4.91 2.73 15.79
C VAL A 223 -5.38 1.57 16.64
N ILE A 224 -4.58 1.13 17.62
CA ILE A 224 -4.94 0.04 18.54
C ILE A 224 -6.19 0.43 19.35
N ASP A 225 -6.21 1.63 19.92
CA ASP A 225 -7.38 2.15 20.66
C ASP A 225 -8.65 2.15 19.79
N LEU A 226 -8.52 2.57 18.52
CA LEU A 226 -9.63 2.51 17.58
C LEU A 226 -10.08 1.07 17.33
N TYR A 227 -9.15 0.16 17.14
CA TYR A 227 -9.43 -1.26 16.89
C TYR A 227 -10.16 -1.90 18.07
N GLU A 228 -9.70 -1.66 19.29
CA GLU A 228 -10.34 -2.14 20.50
C GLU A 228 -11.78 -1.59 20.63
N SER A 229 -11.99 -0.32 20.31
CA SER A 229 -13.34 0.29 20.32
C SER A 229 -14.29 -0.33 19.28
N ILE A 230 -13.76 -0.76 18.11
CA ILE A 230 -14.53 -1.45 17.08
C ILE A 230 -14.98 -2.83 17.60
N LEU A 231 -14.07 -3.58 18.23
CA LEU A 231 -14.37 -4.90 18.79
C LEU A 231 -15.39 -4.83 19.94
N GLU A 232 -15.31 -3.83 20.81
CA GLU A 232 -16.26 -3.61 21.91
C GLU A 232 -17.65 -3.28 21.38
N GLY A 233 -17.76 -2.43 20.35
CA GLY A 233 -19.04 -2.06 19.74
C GLY A 233 -19.79 -3.22 19.08
N GLU A 234 -19.08 -4.25 18.60
CA GLU A 234 -19.72 -5.48 18.10
C GLU A 234 -20.21 -6.42 19.21
N SER A 235 -19.60 -6.35 20.37
CA SER A 235 -19.97 -7.21 21.52
C SER A 235 -21.30 -6.79 22.17
N GLU A 236 -21.80 -5.61 21.86
CA GLU A 236 -23.04 -5.05 22.39
C GLU A 236 -24.26 -5.22 21.43
N CYS A 237 -24.05 -5.74 20.22
CA CYS A 237 -25.08 -6.02 19.22
C CYS A 237 -25.39 -7.50 19.07
#